data_bf17eecbb149d4e72fe211652cf548a8
#
_entry.id   bf17eecbb149d4e72fe211652cf548a8
#
_cell.length_a   1.000
_cell.length_b   1.000
_cell.length_c   1.000
_cell.angle_alpha   90.00
_cell.angle_beta   90.00
_cell.angle_gamma   90.00
#
_symmetry.space_group_name_H-M   'P 1'
#
loop_
_entity.id
_entity.type
_entity.pdbx_description
1 polymer ?
#
loop_
_entity_poly.entity_id
_entity_poly.type
_entity_poly.pdbx_seq_one_letter_code
_entity_poly.pdbx_strand_id
1 'polypeptide(L)'
;MIRSNIFYKSNYIINGLLSIMNKNIIYTLEDRGILYLQGEDVKDFLQNIITNDINKVNDNHSCFASLLSPQGKYLFDFIVLKHKNGYFLDCEKKQIDQLFNQLKLYKLRSEVDLLNLSNEFVVAAISKEKFLSLGEVKNEPGFTTKYNEDHLILDPRNKELGARLIINLEKLNFSIKKLELESKESHEYYQYSHKLGIAQLNTNQLQNKIFGIECNFEELNGLDX
;
A
#
# COMPACT_ATOMS: atom_id res chain seq x y z
N MET A 1 -28.34 -3.04 -35.31
CA MET A 1 -28.31 -4.21 -34.41
C MET A 1 -26.94 -4.71 -33.99
N ILE A 2 -25.83 -4.12 -34.48
CA ILE A 2 -24.46 -4.58 -34.16
C ILE A 2 -23.82 -3.78 -33.01
N ARG A 3 -24.26 -2.56 -32.76
CA ARG A 3 -23.66 -1.70 -31.71
C ARG A 3 -24.09 -2.07 -30.29
N SER A 4 -25.25 -2.71 -30.09
CA SER A 4 -25.70 -3.10 -28.75
C SER A 4 -24.95 -4.33 -28.18
N ASN A 5 -24.45 -5.21 -29.04
CA ASN A 5 -23.75 -6.42 -28.61
C ASN A 5 -22.31 -6.16 -28.11
N ILE A 6 -21.70 -5.07 -28.56
CA ILE A 6 -20.32 -4.73 -28.14
C ILE A 6 -20.34 -4.13 -26.71
N PHE A 7 -21.36 -3.30 -26.42
CA PHE A 7 -21.51 -2.71 -25.08
C PHE A 7 -21.86 -3.77 -24.02
N TYR A 8 -22.67 -4.77 -24.37
CA TYR A 8 -23.02 -5.85 -23.45
C TYR A 8 -21.81 -6.77 -23.17
N LYS A 9 -21.01 -7.06 -24.20
CA LYS A 9 -19.79 -7.88 -24.01
C LYS A 9 -18.73 -7.14 -23.20
N SER A 10 -18.58 -5.84 -23.38
CA SER A 10 -17.59 -5.07 -22.60
C SER A 10 -18.01 -4.98 -21.12
N ASN A 11 -19.31 -4.82 -20.84
CA ASN A 11 -19.81 -4.81 -19.45
C ASN A 11 -19.69 -6.18 -18.76
N TYR A 12 -19.84 -7.28 -19.51
CA TYR A 12 -19.64 -8.63 -18.96
C TYR A 12 -18.14 -8.89 -18.67
N ILE A 13 -17.27 -8.41 -19.52
CA ILE A 13 -15.81 -8.53 -19.31
C ILE A 13 -15.39 -7.65 -18.14
N ILE A 14 -15.92 -6.41 -18.06
CA ILE A 14 -15.62 -5.48 -16.96
C ILE A 14 -16.15 -6.03 -15.63
N ASN A 15 -17.39 -6.54 -15.60
CA ASN A 15 -17.96 -7.12 -14.38
C ASN A 15 -17.29 -8.45 -14.00
N GLY A 16 -16.85 -9.24 -14.97
CA GLY A 16 -16.05 -10.44 -14.72
C GLY A 16 -14.64 -10.13 -14.22
N LEU A 17 -14.06 -9.01 -14.65
CA LEU A 17 -12.74 -8.54 -14.19
C LEU A 17 -12.81 -7.91 -12.79
N LEU A 18 -13.96 -7.30 -12.44
CA LEU A 18 -14.15 -6.63 -11.15
C LEU A 18 -14.38 -7.60 -9.98
N SER A 19 -14.63 -8.89 -10.26
CA SER A 19 -14.91 -9.89 -9.21
C SER A 19 -13.73 -10.82 -8.91
N ILE A 20 -12.50 -10.44 -9.30
CA ILE A 20 -11.35 -11.35 -9.20
C ILE A 20 -10.90 -11.56 -7.75
N MET A 21 -11.03 -10.55 -6.88
CA MET A 21 -10.72 -10.75 -5.46
C MET A 21 -11.95 -11.32 -4.74
N ASN A 22 -11.85 -12.60 -4.40
CA ASN A 22 -12.92 -13.29 -3.68
C ASN A 22 -13.07 -12.67 -2.29
N LYS A 23 -14.30 -12.31 -1.92
CA LYS A 23 -14.63 -11.67 -0.63
C LYS A 23 -14.35 -12.57 0.58
N ASN A 24 -14.18 -13.87 0.37
CA ASN A 24 -13.93 -14.84 1.43
C ASN A 24 -12.44 -15.18 1.59
N ILE A 25 -11.57 -14.48 0.86
CA ILE A 25 -10.12 -14.78 0.85
C ILE A 25 -9.32 -13.61 1.42
N ILE A 26 -8.29 -13.96 2.18
CA ILE A 26 -7.23 -13.04 2.58
C ILE A 26 -5.92 -13.52 1.97
N TYR A 27 -5.21 -12.62 1.30
CA TYR A 27 -3.93 -12.90 0.66
C TYR A 27 -2.81 -12.40 1.56
N THR A 28 -1.94 -13.29 2.01
CA THR A 28 -0.74 -12.89 2.77
C THR A 28 0.32 -12.41 1.78
N LEU A 29 0.75 -11.15 1.93
CA LEU A 29 1.71 -10.52 1.00
C LEU A 29 3.13 -10.63 1.58
N GLU A 30 3.74 -11.80 1.45
CA GLU A 30 5.06 -12.10 2.02
C GLU A 30 6.18 -11.25 1.41
N ASP A 31 5.93 -10.69 0.23
CA ASP A 31 6.85 -9.81 -0.49
C ASP A 31 6.81 -8.35 0.01
N ARG A 32 5.97 -8.04 1.00
CA ARG A 32 5.90 -6.72 1.61
C ARG A 32 6.65 -6.71 2.94
N GLY A 33 7.20 -5.56 3.27
CA GLY A 33 7.88 -5.34 4.55
C GLY A 33 7.50 -4.00 5.14
N ILE A 34 7.77 -3.85 6.44
CA ILE A 34 7.37 -2.66 7.20
C ILE A 34 8.60 -1.99 7.81
N LEU A 35 8.83 -0.74 7.43
CA LEU A 35 9.72 0.15 8.17
C LEU A 35 8.90 1.04 9.10
N TYR A 36 9.39 1.28 10.30
CA TYR A 36 8.81 2.21 11.25
C TYR A 36 9.76 3.38 11.46
N LEU A 37 9.23 4.58 11.29
CA LEU A 37 9.95 5.83 11.51
C LEU A 37 9.29 6.60 12.65
N GLN A 38 10.08 7.04 13.63
CA GLN A 38 9.57 7.85 14.75
C GLN A 38 10.62 8.91 15.14
N GLY A 39 10.24 9.86 15.98
CA GLY A 39 11.12 10.91 16.46
C GLY A 39 10.48 12.28 16.32
N GLU A 40 11.11 13.29 16.93
CA GLU A 40 10.55 14.65 16.95
C GLU A 40 10.46 15.24 15.55
N ASP A 41 11.44 14.93 14.68
CA ASP A 41 11.51 15.47 13.33
C ASP A 41 10.86 14.57 12.27
N VAL A 42 10.23 13.44 12.63
CA VAL A 42 9.83 12.42 11.66
C VAL A 42 8.86 12.97 10.59
N LYS A 43 7.93 13.83 11.00
CA LYS A 43 6.94 14.39 10.08
C LYS A 43 7.60 15.31 9.06
N ASP A 44 8.42 16.24 9.53
CA ASP A 44 9.12 17.20 8.66
C ASP A 44 10.13 16.48 7.76
N PHE A 45 10.80 15.46 8.30
CA PHE A 45 11.71 14.62 7.52
C PHE A 45 10.97 13.97 6.35
N LEU A 46 9.84 13.30 6.62
CA LEU A 46 9.06 12.64 5.56
C LEU A 46 8.55 13.68 4.55
N GLN A 47 8.02 14.83 5.01
CA GLN A 47 7.53 15.88 4.11
C GLN A 47 8.59 16.33 3.10
N ASN A 48 9.84 16.35 3.52
CA ASN A 48 10.94 16.83 2.67
C ASN A 48 11.42 15.81 1.62
N ILE A 49 11.05 14.53 1.77
CA ILE A 49 11.64 13.49 0.91
C ILE A 49 10.62 12.70 0.10
N ILE A 50 9.34 12.68 0.50
CA ILE A 50 8.32 11.90 -0.21
C ILE A 50 7.59 12.76 -1.25
N THR A 51 6.97 12.10 -2.22
CA THR A 51 6.26 12.77 -3.32
C THR A 51 4.84 13.21 -2.97
N ASN A 52 4.35 12.88 -1.78
CA ASN A 52 2.99 13.20 -1.36
C ASN A 52 3.03 14.04 -0.06
N ASP A 53 1.91 14.62 0.32
CA ASP A 53 1.82 15.47 1.52
C ASP A 53 1.61 14.60 2.77
N ILE A 54 2.61 14.57 3.66
CA ILE A 54 2.53 13.84 4.93
C ILE A 54 1.41 14.38 5.84
N ASN A 55 0.99 15.64 5.65
CA ASN A 55 -0.09 16.22 6.44
C ASN A 55 -1.44 15.53 6.19
N LYS A 56 -1.60 14.85 5.06
CA LYS A 56 -2.78 14.03 4.76
C LYS A 56 -2.83 12.75 5.58
N VAL A 57 -1.66 12.28 6.10
CA VAL A 57 -1.57 11.00 6.81
C VAL A 57 -1.93 11.19 8.28
N ASN A 58 -2.96 10.50 8.72
CA ASN A 58 -3.45 10.55 10.10
C ASN A 58 -4.11 9.20 10.45
N ASP A 59 -4.77 9.11 11.58
CA ASP A 59 -5.38 7.84 12.03
C ASP A 59 -6.48 7.32 11.08
N ASN A 60 -7.04 8.20 10.24
CA ASN A 60 -8.12 7.86 9.33
C ASN A 60 -7.74 7.94 7.85
N HIS A 61 -6.50 8.29 7.54
CA HIS A 61 -6.07 8.41 6.15
C HIS A 61 -4.60 8.07 5.98
N SER A 62 -4.32 7.23 5.00
CA SER A 62 -2.97 6.81 4.56
C SER A 62 -2.77 7.23 3.11
N CYS A 63 -1.53 7.43 2.69
CA CYS A 63 -1.25 7.81 1.31
C CYS A 63 -0.24 6.87 0.66
N PHE A 64 -0.24 6.86 -0.66
CA PHE A 64 0.82 6.26 -1.47
C PHE A 64 1.83 7.34 -1.79
N ALA A 65 3.11 7.04 -1.70
CA ALA A 65 4.17 8.00 -1.96
C ALA A 65 5.39 7.29 -2.54
N SER A 66 6.29 8.09 -3.07
CA SER A 66 7.54 7.61 -3.64
C SER A 66 8.71 8.44 -3.10
N LEU A 67 9.88 7.86 -3.14
CA LEU A 67 11.16 8.54 -2.94
C LEU A 67 11.83 8.66 -4.31
N LEU A 68 12.19 9.88 -4.68
CA LEU A 68 12.87 10.15 -5.96
C LEU A 68 14.32 10.57 -5.72
N SER A 69 15.16 10.39 -6.72
CA SER A 69 16.52 10.95 -6.72
C SER A 69 16.44 12.47 -6.84
N PRO A 70 17.55 13.20 -6.56
CA PRO A 70 17.57 14.65 -6.79
C PRO A 70 17.30 15.07 -8.23
N GLN A 71 17.44 14.14 -9.19
CA GLN A 71 17.12 14.37 -10.60
C GLN A 71 15.68 14.01 -10.96
N GLY A 72 14.84 13.62 -9.98
CA GLY A 72 13.45 13.26 -10.20
C GLY A 72 13.23 11.82 -10.69
N LYS A 73 14.25 10.96 -10.61
CA LYS A 73 14.12 9.56 -11.04
C LYS A 73 13.60 8.70 -9.89
N TYR A 74 12.80 7.70 -10.24
CA TYR A 74 12.24 6.73 -9.33
C TYR A 74 13.35 6.00 -8.53
N LEU A 75 13.17 5.89 -7.23
CA LEU A 75 14.01 5.07 -6.35
C LEU A 75 13.18 4.00 -5.63
N PHE A 76 12.15 4.41 -4.89
CA PHE A 76 11.30 3.51 -4.08
C PHE A 76 9.87 4.02 -4.04
N ASP A 77 8.92 3.11 -3.80
CA ASP A 77 7.54 3.49 -3.47
C ASP A 77 7.05 2.74 -2.23
N PHE A 78 6.06 3.29 -1.57
CA PHE A 78 5.52 2.74 -0.33
C PHE A 78 4.16 3.37 0.01
N ILE A 79 3.39 2.66 0.83
CA ILE A 79 2.22 3.24 1.47
C ILE A 79 2.66 3.77 2.83
N VAL A 80 2.28 5.00 3.14
CA VAL A 80 2.58 5.68 4.41
C VAL A 80 1.33 5.69 5.26
N LEU A 81 1.43 5.20 6.50
CA LEU A 81 0.32 5.21 7.44
C LEU A 81 0.78 5.61 8.84
N LYS A 82 -0.12 6.24 9.59
CA LYS A 82 0.15 6.65 10.97
C LYS A 82 0.22 5.41 11.88
N HIS A 83 1.25 5.35 12.75
CA HIS A 83 1.36 4.31 13.77
C HIS A 83 1.99 4.92 15.03
N LYS A 84 1.26 4.90 16.13
CA LYS A 84 1.73 5.49 17.41
C LYS A 84 2.21 6.94 17.17
N ASN A 85 3.42 7.24 17.62
CA ASN A 85 4.03 8.57 17.47
C ASN A 85 4.85 8.72 16.17
N GLY A 86 4.68 7.79 15.22
CA GLY A 86 5.44 7.79 13.98
C GLY A 86 4.63 7.27 12.81
N TYR A 87 5.35 6.69 11.85
CA TYR A 87 4.75 6.23 10.58
C TYR A 87 5.31 4.88 10.19
N PHE A 88 4.44 4.00 9.69
CA PHE A 88 4.85 2.81 8.95
C PHE A 88 5.01 3.16 7.47
N LEU A 89 6.01 2.57 6.83
CA LEU A 89 6.14 2.50 5.38
C LEU A 89 5.99 1.03 4.97
N ASP A 90 4.90 0.73 4.25
CA ASP A 90 4.69 -0.59 3.63
C ASP A 90 5.37 -0.57 2.26
N CYS A 91 6.47 -1.29 2.10
CA CYS A 91 7.29 -1.29 0.89
C CYS A 91 7.62 -2.71 0.43
N GLU A 92 8.20 -2.84 -0.75
CA GLU A 92 8.65 -4.14 -1.25
C GLU A 92 9.79 -4.67 -0.36
N LYS A 93 9.59 -5.85 0.25
CA LYS A 93 10.51 -6.46 1.21
C LYS A 93 11.92 -6.64 0.65
N LYS A 94 12.00 -6.99 -0.63
CA LYS A 94 13.27 -7.18 -1.34
C LYS A 94 14.13 -5.92 -1.39
N GLN A 95 13.50 -4.74 -1.28
CA GLN A 95 14.18 -3.45 -1.35
C GLN A 95 14.36 -2.80 0.01
N ILE A 96 13.88 -3.43 1.08
CA ILE A 96 13.75 -2.77 2.39
C ILE A 96 15.10 -2.31 2.96
N ASP A 97 16.15 -3.10 2.81
CA ASP A 97 17.49 -2.73 3.30
C ASP A 97 18.07 -1.54 2.52
N GLN A 98 17.82 -1.49 1.21
CA GLN A 98 18.24 -0.36 0.39
C GLN A 98 17.50 0.92 0.79
N LEU A 99 16.17 0.82 0.96
CA LEU A 99 15.36 1.95 1.42
C LEU A 99 15.80 2.42 2.82
N PHE A 100 16.00 1.48 3.74
CA PHE A 100 16.46 1.78 5.10
C PHE A 100 17.78 2.57 5.08
N ASN A 101 18.76 2.10 4.29
CA ASN A 101 20.04 2.76 4.18
C ASN A 101 19.93 4.14 3.53
N GLN A 102 19.07 4.27 2.52
CA GLN A 102 18.83 5.56 1.86
C GLN A 102 18.21 6.57 2.84
N LEU A 103 17.22 6.14 3.62
CA LEU A 103 16.60 7.00 4.64
C LEU A 103 17.61 7.39 5.72
N LYS A 104 18.50 6.47 6.12
CA LYS A 104 19.59 6.77 7.08
C LYS A 104 20.51 7.86 6.56
N LEU A 105 20.82 7.83 5.27
CA LEU A 105 21.66 8.87 4.67
C LEU A 105 20.94 10.22 4.64
N TYR A 106 19.64 10.23 4.36
CA TYR A 106 18.86 11.46 4.23
C TYR A 106 18.54 12.11 5.58
N LYS A 107 18.42 11.33 6.66
CA LYS A 107 18.05 11.91 7.96
C LYS A 107 19.15 12.81 8.57
N LEU A 108 20.41 12.58 8.21
CA LEU A 108 21.55 13.40 8.68
C LEU A 108 21.47 13.71 10.18
N ARG A 109 21.09 14.95 10.53
CA ARG A 109 20.99 15.44 11.91
C ARG A 109 19.57 15.42 12.47
N SER A 110 18.58 14.98 11.68
CA SER A 110 17.18 14.92 12.13
C SER A 110 17.00 13.88 13.23
N GLU A 111 16.20 14.21 14.22
CA GLU A 111 15.84 13.30 15.32
C GLU A 111 14.78 12.30 14.85
N VAL A 112 15.24 11.33 14.05
CA VAL A 112 14.39 10.27 13.47
C VAL A 112 15.05 8.91 13.72
N ASP A 113 14.29 8.01 14.33
CA ASP A 113 14.66 6.61 14.49
C ASP A 113 14.02 5.78 13.38
N LEU A 114 14.78 4.81 12.88
CA LEU A 114 14.35 3.89 11.82
C LEU A 114 14.44 2.46 12.34
N LEU A 115 13.36 1.71 12.22
CA LEU A 115 13.29 0.31 12.64
C LEU A 115 12.72 -0.53 11.50
N ASN A 116 13.36 -1.66 11.20
CA ASN A 116 12.80 -2.64 10.27
C ASN A 116 11.97 -3.63 11.08
N LEU A 117 10.65 -3.56 10.95
CA LEU A 117 9.69 -4.39 11.69
C LEU A 117 9.06 -5.48 10.82
N SER A 118 9.71 -5.85 9.72
CA SER A 118 9.20 -6.87 8.78
C SER A 118 9.10 -8.27 9.40
N ASN A 119 9.78 -8.51 10.52
CA ASN A 119 9.67 -9.76 11.26
C ASN A 119 8.60 -9.73 12.35
N GLU A 120 8.02 -8.55 12.61
CA GLU A 120 6.98 -8.36 13.63
C GLU A 120 5.60 -8.17 13.01
N PHE A 121 5.55 -7.60 11.81
CA PHE A 121 4.30 -7.30 11.12
C PHE A 121 4.27 -7.94 9.74
N VAL A 122 3.10 -8.44 9.37
CA VAL A 122 2.82 -8.99 8.06
C VAL A 122 1.76 -8.12 7.37
N VAL A 123 1.88 -7.98 6.07
CA VAL A 123 0.89 -7.30 5.25
C VAL A 123 -0.02 -8.36 4.61
N ALA A 124 -1.32 -8.13 4.67
CA ALA A 124 -2.30 -8.99 4.00
C ALA A 124 -3.27 -8.12 3.19
N ALA A 125 -3.97 -8.73 2.25
CA ALA A 125 -4.95 -8.01 1.42
C ALA A 125 -6.30 -8.76 1.42
N ILE A 126 -7.39 -7.99 1.49
CA ILE A 126 -8.76 -8.49 1.39
C ILE A 126 -9.51 -7.70 0.30
N SER A 127 -10.58 -8.29 -0.21
CA SER A 127 -11.38 -7.61 -1.24
C SER A 127 -12.03 -6.32 -0.71
N LYS A 128 -12.36 -5.41 -1.62
CA LYS A 128 -13.12 -4.20 -1.30
C LYS A 128 -14.49 -4.54 -0.69
N GLU A 129 -15.16 -5.57 -1.21
CA GLU A 129 -16.46 -6.01 -0.68
C GLU A 129 -16.34 -6.44 0.77
N LYS A 130 -15.32 -7.24 1.09
CA LYS A 130 -15.08 -7.64 2.48
C LYS A 130 -14.79 -6.42 3.36
N PHE A 131 -13.92 -5.52 2.92
CA PHE A 131 -13.61 -4.28 3.63
C PHE A 131 -14.90 -3.51 3.97
N LEU A 132 -15.77 -3.28 2.96
CA LEU A 132 -17.01 -2.52 3.13
C LEU A 132 -18.02 -3.22 4.06
N SER A 133 -17.85 -4.51 4.32
CA SER A 133 -18.70 -5.25 5.25
C SER A 133 -18.25 -5.16 6.72
N LEU A 134 -17.11 -4.57 6.99
CA LEU A 134 -16.49 -4.60 8.34
C LEU A 134 -16.92 -3.44 9.27
N GLY A 135 -18.00 -2.76 8.95
CA GLY A 135 -18.56 -1.72 9.83
C GLY A 135 -18.54 -0.33 9.20
N GLU A 136 -18.33 0.68 10.03
CA GLU A 136 -18.36 2.09 9.59
C GLU A 136 -17.06 2.46 8.87
N VAL A 137 -16.97 2.09 7.59
CA VAL A 137 -15.83 2.39 6.73
C VAL A 137 -16.27 3.22 5.53
N LYS A 138 -15.34 4.00 4.96
CA LYS A 138 -15.61 4.81 3.77
C LYS A 138 -15.02 4.17 2.53
N ASN A 139 -15.73 4.25 1.43
CA ASN A 139 -15.28 3.76 0.12
C ASN A 139 -14.41 4.82 -0.58
N GLU A 140 -13.35 5.25 0.09
CA GLU A 140 -12.42 6.29 -0.37
C GLU A 140 -10.99 5.76 -0.34
N PRO A 141 -10.20 5.92 -1.43
CA PRO A 141 -8.80 5.47 -1.42
C PRO A 141 -8.04 6.10 -0.25
N GLY A 142 -7.26 5.30 0.46
CA GLY A 142 -6.49 5.77 1.62
C GLY A 142 -7.27 5.79 2.92
N PHE A 143 -8.60 5.59 2.91
CA PHE A 143 -9.34 5.53 4.16
C PHE A 143 -8.74 4.46 5.07
N THR A 144 -8.44 4.84 6.30
CA THR A 144 -7.72 4.01 7.27
C THR A 144 -8.54 3.90 8.55
N THR A 145 -8.54 2.72 9.13
CA THR A 145 -9.17 2.44 10.41
C THR A 145 -8.41 1.31 11.09
N LYS A 146 -8.93 0.83 12.21
CA LYS A 146 -8.39 -0.34 12.90
C LYS A 146 -9.42 -1.45 12.96
N TYR A 147 -8.96 -2.66 12.78
CA TYR A 147 -9.74 -3.87 13.02
C TYR A 147 -8.97 -4.69 14.07
N ASN A 148 -9.50 -4.75 15.30
CA ASN A 148 -8.85 -5.44 16.42
C ASN A 148 -7.39 -4.99 16.63
N GLU A 149 -7.13 -3.70 16.62
CA GLU A 149 -5.82 -3.05 16.74
C GLU A 149 -4.94 -3.15 15.49
N ASP A 150 -5.26 -4.02 14.53
CA ASP A 150 -4.55 -4.10 13.26
C ASP A 150 -4.97 -2.93 12.34
N HIS A 151 -4.02 -2.38 11.61
CA HIS A 151 -4.33 -1.31 10.65
C HIS A 151 -5.06 -1.89 9.43
N LEU A 152 -6.13 -1.25 9.03
CA LEU A 152 -6.95 -1.63 7.88
C LEU A 152 -7.07 -0.41 6.97
N ILE A 153 -6.57 -0.52 5.74
CA ILE A 153 -6.40 0.60 4.81
C ILE A 153 -7.01 0.24 3.46
N LEU A 154 -8.02 1.00 2.99
CA LEU A 154 -8.47 0.85 1.60
C LEU A 154 -7.35 1.41 0.70
N ASP A 155 -6.85 0.60 -0.23
CA ASP A 155 -5.60 0.88 -0.95
C ASP A 155 -5.61 2.30 -1.53
N PRO A 156 -4.65 3.15 -1.15
CA PRO A 156 -4.65 4.55 -1.59
C PRO A 156 -4.38 4.72 -3.09
N ARG A 157 -3.77 3.72 -3.75
CA ARG A 157 -3.48 3.78 -5.18
C ARG A 157 -4.74 3.55 -6.02
N ASN A 158 -5.54 2.57 -5.61
CA ASN A 158 -6.78 2.21 -6.29
C ASN A 158 -7.62 1.33 -5.37
N LYS A 159 -8.79 1.80 -5.01
CA LYS A 159 -9.71 1.08 -4.10
C LYS A 159 -10.14 -0.30 -4.62
N GLU A 160 -10.04 -0.54 -5.93
CA GLU A 160 -10.36 -1.86 -6.51
C GLU A 160 -9.32 -2.92 -6.12
N LEU A 161 -8.13 -2.52 -5.68
CA LEU A 161 -7.15 -3.43 -5.06
C LEU A 161 -7.64 -4.00 -3.73
N GLY A 162 -8.76 -3.48 -3.19
CA GLY A 162 -9.24 -3.88 -1.89
C GLY A 162 -8.50 -3.19 -0.76
N ALA A 163 -8.49 -3.80 0.41
CA ALA A 163 -7.87 -3.20 1.59
C ALA A 163 -6.67 -4.01 2.06
N ARG A 164 -5.70 -3.28 2.61
CA ARG A 164 -4.53 -3.87 3.27
C ARG A 164 -4.75 -3.92 4.77
N LEU A 165 -4.30 -5.03 5.37
CA LEU A 165 -4.18 -5.16 6.82
C LEU A 165 -2.71 -5.25 7.15
N ILE A 166 -2.28 -4.50 8.16
CA ILE A 166 -0.95 -4.64 8.74
C ILE A 166 -1.15 -5.25 10.11
N ILE A 167 -0.77 -6.51 10.24
CA ILE A 167 -1.13 -7.39 11.34
C ILE A 167 0.15 -7.80 12.08
N ASN A 168 0.15 -7.73 13.41
CA ASN A 168 1.23 -8.33 14.19
C ASN A 168 1.27 -9.83 13.89
N LEU A 169 2.46 -10.34 13.59
CA LEU A 169 2.63 -11.73 13.12
C LEU A 169 2.08 -12.74 14.12
N GLU A 170 2.21 -12.47 15.42
CA GLU A 170 1.68 -13.36 16.47
C GLU A 170 0.17 -13.46 16.46
N LYS A 171 -0.52 -12.43 15.93
CA LYS A 171 -1.98 -12.35 15.88
C LYS A 171 -2.55 -12.79 14.53
N LEU A 172 -1.72 -13.10 13.53
CA LEU A 172 -2.16 -13.36 12.17
C LEU A 172 -3.27 -14.40 12.08
N ASN A 173 -3.06 -15.58 12.69
CA ASN A 173 -4.04 -16.67 12.65
C ASN A 173 -5.35 -16.28 13.35
N PHE A 174 -5.27 -15.54 14.46
CA PHE A 174 -6.45 -15.06 15.17
C PHE A 174 -7.24 -14.07 14.31
N SER A 175 -6.56 -13.12 13.66
CA SER A 175 -7.20 -12.12 12.80
C SER A 175 -7.88 -12.76 11.59
N ILE A 176 -7.23 -13.75 10.97
CA ILE A 176 -7.79 -14.49 9.83
C ILE A 176 -9.08 -15.21 10.26
N LYS A 177 -9.04 -15.92 11.38
CA LYS A 177 -10.22 -16.64 11.92
C LYS A 177 -11.35 -15.68 12.25
N LYS A 178 -11.05 -14.56 12.87
CA LYS A 178 -12.05 -13.57 13.28
C LYS A 178 -12.70 -12.88 12.07
N LEU A 179 -11.96 -12.73 10.97
CA LEU A 179 -12.48 -12.22 9.71
C LEU A 179 -13.29 -13.28 8.94
N GLU A 180 -13.24 -14.53 9.38
CA GLU A 180 -13.90 -15.65 8.69
C GLU A 180 -13.42 -15.80 7.24
N LEU A 181 -12.11 -15.68 7.04
CA LEU A 181 -11.49 -15.72 5.71
C LEU A 181 -10.59 -16.94 5.54
N GLU A 182 -10.52 -17.42 4.32
CA GLU A 182 -9.58 -18.46 3.89
C GLU A 182 -8.26 -17.78 3.46
N SER A 183 -7.14 -18.22 4.02
CA SER A 183 -5.84 -17.68 3.66
C SER A 183 -5.33 -18.29 2.35
N LYS A 184 -4.82 -17.44 1.46
CA LYS A 184 -4.15 -17.86 0.22
C LYS A 184 -2.85 -17.08 0.03
N GLU A 185 -1.97 -17.66 -0.80
CA GLU A 185 -0.72 -17.02 -1.23
C GLU A 185 -1.01 -15.81 -2.12
N SER A 186 -0.03 -14.94 -2.24
CA SER A 186 -0.17 -13.62 -2.86
C SER A 186 -0.29 -13.61 -4.38
N HIS A 187 -0.06 -14.74 -5.05
CA HIS A 187 0.05 -14.78 -6.52
C HIS A 187 -1.18 -14.18 -7.24
N GLU A 188 -2.39 -14.62 -6.86
CA GLU A 188 -3.64 -14.12 -7.47
C GLU A 188 -3.80 -12.61 -7.25
N TYR A 189 -3.44 -12.12 -6.06
CA TYR A 189 -3.51 -10.69 -5.73
C TYR A 189 -2.58 -9.89 -6.66
N TYR A 190 -1.33 -10.33 -6.85
CA TYR A 190 -0.39 -9.61 -7.71
C TYR A 190 -0.80 -9.67 -9.19
N GLN A 191 -1.37 -10.79 -9.64
CA GLN A 191 -1.94 -10.85 -11.00
C GLN A 191 -3.05 -9.80 -11.17
N TYR A 192 -3.90 -9.67 -10.17
CA TYR A 192 -4.98 -8.68 -10.19
C TYR A 192 -4.42 -7.25 -10.17
N SER A 193 -3.42 -7.00 -9.34
CA SER A 193 -2.73 -5.72 -9.29
C SER A 193 -2.17 -5.31 -10.66
N HIS A 194 -1.52 -6.25 -11.36
CA HIS A 194 -0.98 -6.02 -12.70
C HIS A 194 -2.07 -5.68 -13.72
N LYS A 195 -3.23 -6.35 -13.64
CA LYS A 195 -4.38 -6.03 -14.51
C LYS A 195 -4.91 -4.61 -14.29
N LEU A 196 -4.76 -4.08 -13.09
CA LEU A 196 -5.11 -2.69 -12.77
C LEU A 196 -3.98 -1.70 -13.11
N GLY A 197 -2.89 -2.17 -13.70
CA GLY A 197 -1.75 -1.33 -14.07
C GLY A 197 -0.85 -0.94 -12.90
N ILE A 198 -0.93 -1.66 -11.78
CA ILE A 198 -0.21 -1.30 -10.56
C ILE A 198 0.91 -2.32 -10.30
N ALA A 199 2.15 -1.90 -10.52
CA ALA A 199 3.32 -2.72 -10.21
C ALA A 199 3.59 -2.69 -8.69
N GLN A 200 3.83 -3.85 -8.11
CA GLN A 200 4.12 -3.98 -6.68
C GLN A 200 5.33 -4.87 -6.40
N LEU A 201 5.84 -5.56 -7.42
CA LEU A 201 6.98 -6.48 -7.30
C LEU A 201 8.05 -6.11 -8.31
N ASN A 202 9.30 -6.28 -7.90
CA ASN A 202 10.49 -6.05 -8.74
C ASN A 202 10.58 -4.62 -9.24
N THR A 203 10.04 -3.65 -8.48
CA THR A 203 10.08 -2.24 -8.84
C THR A 203 11.51 -1.68 -8.81
N ASN A 204 12.44 -2.40 -8.16
CA ASN A 204 13.87 -2.08 -8.23
C ASN A 204 14.41 -2.02 -9.66
N GLN A 205 13.77 -2.71 -10.60
CA GLN A 205 14.16 -2.65 -12.00
C GLN A 205 13.95 -1.26 -12.63
N LEU A 206 13.11 -0.43 -12.02
CA LEU A 206 12.80 0.93 -12.48
C LEU A 206 13.76 1.98 -11.90
N GLN A 207 14.49 1.62 -10.84
CA GLN A 207 15.35 2.57 -10.09
C GLN A 207 16.37 3.25 -11.01
N ASN A 208 16.42 4.59 -10.94
CA ASN A 208 17.33 5.45 -11.70
C ASN A 208 17.16 5.38 -13.23
N LYS A 209 16.16 4.61 -13.72
CA LYS A 209 15.93 4.44 -15.15
C LYS A 209 14.83 5.36 -15.70
N ILE A 210 13.76 5.50 -14.92
CA ILE A 210 12.58 6.29 -15.34
C ILE A 210 12.35 7.45 -14.38
N PHE A 211 11.73 8.49 -14.87
CA PHE A 211 11.34 9.63 -14.03
C PHE A 211 10.06 9.31 -13.27
N GLY A 212 9.89 9.93 -12.09
CA GLY A 212 8.70 9.73 -11.27
C GLY A 212 7.40 9.98 -12.05
N ILE A 213 7.41 10.98 -12.93
CA ILE A 213 6.26 11.33 -13.78
C ILE A 213 5.89 10.19 -14.76
N GLU A 214 6.83 9.33 -15.10
CA GLU A 214 6.59 8.19 -16.01
C GLU A 214 6.00 6.97 -15.27
N CYS A 215 5.89 7.04 -13.94
CA CYS A 215 5.42 5.94 -13.10
C CYS A 215 3.89 5.95 -12.87
N ASN A 216 3.16 6.81 -13.59
CA ASN A 216 1.71 7.00 -13.40
C ASN A 216 1.33 7.40 -11.97
N PHE A 217 2.22 8.06 -11.24
CA PHE A 217 1.97 8.40 -9.83
C PHE A 217 0.79 9.34 -9.65
N GLU A 218 0.45 10.17 -10.64
CA GLU A 218 -0.77 11.01 -10.60
C GLU A 218 -2.02 10.12 -10.52
N GLU A 219 -2.13 9.13 -11.40
CA GLU A 219 -3.27 8.21 -11.46
C GLU A 219 -3.35 7.31 -10.22
N LEU A 220 -2.20 7.06 -9.59
CA LEU A 220 -2.09 6.23 -8.39
C LEU A 220 -2.15 7.06 -7.10
N ASN A 221 -2.52 8.35 -7.17
CA ASN A 221 -2.57 9.26 -6.01
C ASN A 221 -1.23 9.33 -5.26
N GLY A 222 -0.13 9.21 -5.99
CA GLY A 222 1.22 9.18 -5.41
C GLY A 222 1.97 10.51 -5.48
N LEU A 223 1.33 11.57 -6.05
CA LEU A 223 1.86 12.94 -6.13
C LEU A 223 0.88 13.92 -5.51
N ASP A 224 1.42 14.94 -4.85
CA ASP A 224 0.64 16.09 -4.40
C ASP A 224 1.11 17.33 -5.15
N UNK A 225 0.24 17.71 -5.97
CA UNK A 225 0.52 18.81 -6.81
C UNK A 225 0.66 20.04 -6.31
#